data_3c34c5d17a0906a174536f0679d93885
#
_entry.id   3c34c5d17a0906a174536f0679d93885
#
_cell.length_a   1.000
_cell.length_b   1.000
_cell.length_c   1.000
_cell.angle_alpha   90.00
_cell.angle_beta   90.00
_cell.angle_gamma   90.00
#
_symmetry.space_group_name_H-M   'P 1'
#
loop_
_entity.id
_entity.type
_entity.pdbx_description
1 polymer ?
#
loop_
_entity_poly.entity_id
_entity_poly.type
_entity_poly.pdbx_seq_one_letter_code
_entity_poly.pdbx_strand_id
1 'polypeptide(L)'
;VNDGLMAIFFLVVGMEIKREFLFGELKSLSATLLPIAAAVGGMLIPAALYSLFNMGGPTAQGWAIPMSTDIAFSLGVLAFAAKRVPRSVIVFLTALAIVDDLGGIVVIALFYSTQLHWTALGAGLAVLMLMALFSWRNVHHPLPYVLGGVLTWYAFYQAGIHPTVA
;
A
#
# COMPACT_ATOMS: atom_id res chain seq x y z
N VAL A 1 -18.08 -0.55 6.97
CA VAL A 1 -17.80 -1.90 6.40
C VAL A 1 -16.65 -1.83 5.40
N ASN A 2 -16.68 -0.88 4.45
CA ASN A 2 -15.64 -0.75 3.43
C ASN A 2 -14.25 -0.53 4.05
N ASP A 3 -14.11 0.38 5.01
CA ASP A 3 -12.82 0.71 5.65
C ASP A 3 -12.19 -0.48 6.37
N GLY A 4 -13.02 -1.34 6.99
CA GLY A 4 -12.54 -2.56 7.65
C GLY A 4 -12.06 -3.62 6.65
N LEU A 5 -12.79 -3.82 5.54
CA LEU A 5 -12.38 -4.75 4.49
C LEU A 5 -11.12 -4.27 3.79
N MET A 6 -11.01 -2.97 3.51
CA MET A 6 -9.82 -2.38 2.92
C MET A 6 -8.62 -2.46 3.86
N ALA A 7 -8.79 -2.28 5.17
CA ALA A 7 -7.72 -2.45 6.15
C ALA A 7 -7.18 -3.90 6.16
N ILE A 8 -8.05 -4.91 6.06
CA ILE A 8 -7.62 -6.31 5.93
C ILE A 8 -6.85 -6.54 4.63
N PHE A 9 -7.32 -5.98 3.52
CA PHE A 9 -6.62 -6.06 2.24
C PHE A 9 -5.21 -5.46 2.34
N PHE A 10 -5.09 -4.24 2.86
CA PHE A 10 -3.78 -3.58 3.00
C PHE A 10 -2.88 -4.25 4.04
N LEU A 11 -3.44 -4.89 5.06
CA LEU A 11 -2.65 -5.74 5.98
C LEU A 11 -1.99 -6.90 5.23
N VAL A 12 -2.73 -7.58 4.35
CA VAL A 12 -2.18 -8.68 3.53
C VAL A 12 -1.10 -8.15 2.58
N VAL A 13 -1.38 -7.03 1.88
CA VAL A 13 -0.40 -6.37 1.01
C VAL A 13 0.85 -5.95 1.80
N GLY A 14 0.70 -5.38 2.99
CA GLY A 14 1.82 -5.01 3.85
C GLY A 14 2.69 -6.19 4.28
N MET A 15 2.07 -7.34 4.58
CA MET A 15 2.80 -8.58 4.85
C MET A 15 3.56 -9.10 3.63
N GLU A 16 2.97 -8.99 2.44
CA GLU A 16 3.59 -9.38 1.18
C GLU A 16 4.78 -8.47 0.85
N ILE A 17 4.62 -7.17 0.99
CA ILE A 17 5.69 -6.18 0.84
C ILE A 17 6.86 -6.52 1.79
N LYS A 18 6.58 -6.76 3.08
CA LYS A 18 7.60 -7.14 4.06
C LYS A 18 8.34 -8.41 3.66
N ARG A 19 7.62 -9.40 3.16
CA ARG A 19 8.20 -10.64 2.65
C ARG A 19 9.13 -10.40 1.47
N GLU A 20 8.71 -9.57 0.50
CA GLU A 20 9.50 -9.24 -0.68
C GLU A 20 10.77 -8.45 -0.35
N PHE A 21 10.72 -7.53 0.62
CA PHE A 21 11.91 -6.83 1.11
C PHE A 21 12.89 -7.74 1.84
N LEU A 22 12.41 -8.71 2.61
CA LEU A 22 13.27 -9.57 3.42
C LEU A 22 13.84 -10.76 2.64
N PHE A 23 13.04 -11.35 1.77
CA PHE A 23 13.33 -12.64 1.14
C PHE A 23 13.19 -12.65 -0.38
N GLY A 24 12.61 -11.60 -0.97
CA GLY A 24 12.24 -11.53 -2.38
C GLY A 24 13.20 -10.73 -3.25
N GLU A 25 12.70 -10.33 -4.40
CA GLU A 25 13.44 -9.68 -5.49
C GLU A 25 13.77 -8.20 -5.21
N LEU A 26 13.07 -7.57 -4.25
CA LEU A 26 13.31 -6.17 -3.87
C LEU A 26 14.60 -5.95 -3.05
N LYS A 27 15.39 -7.02 -2.79
CA LYS A 27 16.69 -6.92 -2.10
C LYS A 27 17.76 -6.17 -2.88
N SER A 28 17.68 -6.16 -4.21
CA SER A 28 18.67 -5.54 -5.09
C SER A 28 18.13 -4.24 -5.66
N LEU A 29 18.77 -3.11 -5.31
CA LEU A 29 18.40 -1.79 -5.85
C LEU A 29 18.43 -1.74 -7.38
N SER A 30 19.35 -2.45 -8.03
CA SER A 30 19.46 -2.50 -9.48
C SER A 30 18.28 -3.25 -10.13
N ALA A 31 17.77 -4.29 -9.49
CA ALA A 31 16.60 -5.04 -9.97
C ALA A 31 15.28 -4.30 -9.72
N THR A 32 15.25 -3.45 -8.67
CA THR A 32 14.05 -2.73 -8.24
C THR A 32 13.85 -1.41 -8.99
N LEU A 33 14.91 -0.85 -9.58
CA LEU A 33 14.85 0.47 -10.22
C LEU A 33 13.88 0.50 -11.41
N LEU A 34 13.88 -0.53 -12.23
CA LEU A 34 12.98 -0.62 -13.38
C LEU A 34 11.49 -0.78 -12.97
N PRO A 35 11.11 -1.66 -12.05
CA PRO A 35 9.76 -1.70 -11.50
C PRO A 35 9.31 -0.37 -10.87
N ILE A 36 10.18 0.31 -10.10
CA ILE A 36 9.87 1.62 -9.52
C ILE A 36 9.60 2.66 -10.61
N ALA A 37 10.46 2.78 -11.61
CA ALA A 37 10.29 3.74 -12.69
C ALA A 37 9.00 3.46 -13.48
N ALA A 38 8.69 2.18 -13.72
CA ALA A 38 7.48 1.77 -14.40
C ALA A 38 6.21 2.06 -13.55
N ALA A 39 6.24 1.80 -12.25
CA ALA A 39 5.13 2.11 -11.33
C ALA A 39 4.88 3.60 -11.24
N VAL A 40 5.94 4.41 -11.07
CA VAL A 40 5.82 5.88 -11.06
C VAL A 40 5.21 6.39 -12.37
N GLY A 41 5.66 5.89 -13.51
CA GLY A 41 5.07 6.23 -14.82
C GLY A 41 3.60 5.79 -14.94
N GLY A 42 3.30 4.56 -14.47
CA GLY A 42 1.95 3.98 -14.44
C GLY A 42 0.98 4.76 -13.57
N MET A 43 1.45 5.36 -12.48
CA MET A 43 0.65 6.24 -11.60
C MET A 43 0.50 7.66 -12.18
N LEU A 44 1.59 8.28 -12.61
CA LEU A 44 1.59 9.69 -13.01
C LEU A 44 0.84 9.93 -14.33
N ILE A 45 0.95 9.04 -15.31
CA ILE A 45 0.33 9.25 -16.63
C ILE A 45 -1.20 9.21 -16.53
N PRO A 46 -1.85 8.20 -15.91
CA PRO A 46 -3.30 8.20 -15.76
C PRO A 46 -3.81 9.35 -14.89
N ALA A 47 -3.08 9.70 -13.82
CA ALA A 47 -3.43 10.84 -12.97
C ALA A 47 -3.39 12.17 -13.74
N ALA A 48 -2.36 12.40 -14.56
CA ALA A 48 -2.23 13.58 -15.40
C ALA A 48 -3.33 13.64 -16.47
N LEU A 49 -3.60 12.53 -17.15
CA LEU A 49 -4.69 12.45 -18.13
C LEU A 49 -6.03 12.72 -17.50
N TYR A 50 -6.32 12.10 -16.35
CA TYR A 50 -7.56 12.35 -15.61
C TYR A 50 -7.70 13.83 -15.24
N SER A 51 -6.65 14.42 -14.72
CA SER A 51 -6.62 15.83 -14.33
C SER A 51 -6.87 16.77 -15.52
N LEU A 52 -6.26 16.49 -16.68
CA LEU A 52 -6.45 17.28 -17.89
C LEU A 52 -7.90 17.29 -18.37
N PHE A 53 -8.61 16.16 -18.30
CA PHE A 53 -10.00 16.06 -18.74
C PHE A 53 -11.01 16.54 -17.70
N ASN A 54 -10.63 16.60 -16.41
CA ASN A 54 -11.53 16.95 -15.31
C ASN A 54 -11.17 18.27 -14.61
N MET A 55 -10.28 19.08 -15.20
CA MET A 55 -9.87 20.37 -14.61
C MET A 55 -11.07 21.30 -14.43
N GLY A 56 -11.25 21.78 -13.19
CA GLY A 56 -12.33 22.72 -12.85
C GLY A 56 -13.72 22.10 -12.70
N GLY A 57 -13.86 20.78 -12.88
CA GLY A 57 -15.13 20.06 -12.66
C GLY A 57 -15.29 19.53 -11.22
N PRO A 58 -16.52 19.12 -10.84
CA PRO A 58 -16.79 18.52 -9.53
C PRO A 58 -16.05 17.21 -9.30
N THR A 59 -15.59 16.57 -10.36
CA THR A 59 -14.85 15.31 -10.35
C THR A 59 -13.33 15.48 -10.23
N ALA A 60 -12.82 16.73 -10.22
CA ALA A 60 -11.39 17.00 -10.20
C ALA A 60 -10.64 16.32 -9.02
N GLN A 61 -11.30 16.13 -7.88
CA GLN A 61 -10.71 15.45 -6.71
C GLN A 61 -10.44 13.95 -6.92
N GLY A 62 -11.01 13.33 -7.95
CA GLY A 62 -10.84 11.90 -8.25
C GLY A 62 -9.56 11.54 -9.02
N TRP A 63 -8.59 12.45 -9.13
CA TRP A 63 -7.39 12.29 -9.96
C TRP A 63 -6.52 11.07 -9.60
N ALA A 64 -6.59 10.60 -8.37
CA ALA A 64 -5.84 9.42 -7.92
C ALA A 64 -6.57 8.09 -8.18
N ILE A 65 -7.85 8.10 -8.52
CA ILE A 65 -8.63 6.85 -8.76
C ILE A 65 -8.00 5.98 -9.86
N PRO A 66 -7.62 6.52 -11.04
CA PRO A 66 -7.06 5.70 -12.12
C PRO A 66 -5.58 5.32 -11.92
N MET A 67 -4.96 5.67 -10.79
CA MET A 67 -3.56 5.35 -10.52
C MET A 67 -3.38 3.90 -10.04
N SER A 68 -4.37 3.36 -9.32
CA SER A 68 -4.26 2.05 -8.66
C SER A 68 -4.43 0.90 -9.64
N THR A 69 -3.58 -0.11 -9.51
CA THR A 69 -3.59 -1.34 -10.31
C THR A 69 -4.00 -2.53 -9.43
N ASP A 70 -4.83 -3.44 -9.94
CA ASP A 70 -5.17 -4.67 -9.24
C ASP A 70 -4.15 -5.77 -9.54
N ILE A 71 -3.31 -6.08 -8.54
CA ILE A 71 -2.30 -7.15 -8.63
C ILE A 71 -2.95 -8.51 -8.88
N ALA A 72 -4.01 -8.83 -8.14
CA ALA A 72 -4.64 -10.14 -8.22
C ALA A 72 -5.22 -10.39 -9.62
N PHE A 73 -5.84 -9.36 -10.20
CA PHE A 73 -6.33 -9.41 -11.59
C PHE A 73 -5.17 -9.58 -12.58
N SER A 74 -4.12 -8.77 -12.45
CA SER A 74 -2.96 -8.79 -13.35
C SER A 74 -2.24 -10.14 -13.32
N LEU A 75 -1.99 -10.69 -12.13
CA LEU A 75 -1.39 -12.02 -11.96
C LEU A 75 -2.34 -13.13 -12.40
N GLY A 76 -3.64 -12.97 -12.18
CA GLY A 76 -4.66 -13.91 -12.65
C GLY A 76 -4.66 -14.03 -14.17
N VAL A 77 -4.66 -12.91 -14.88
CA VAL A 77 -4.54 -12.90 -16.36
C VAL A 77 -3.22 -13.51 -16.80
N LEU A 78 -2.12 -13.17 -16.12
CA LEU A 78 -0.81 -13.73 -16.42
C LEU A 78 -0.76 -15.25 -16.21
N ALA A 79 -1.47 -15.78 -15.19
CA ALA A 79 -1.51 -17.21 -14.90
C ALA A 79 -2.08 -18.04 -16.08
N PHE A 80 -3.02 -17.50 -16.86
CA PHE A 80 -3.49 -18.15 -18.08
C PHE A 80 -2.41 -18.25 -19.16
N ALA A 81 -1.48 -17.30 -19.20
CA ALA A 81 -0.36 -17.26 -20.13
C ALA A 81 0.93 -17.87 -19.54
N ALA A 82 0.93 -18.30 -18.29
CA ALA A 82 2.12 -18.64 -17.50
C ALA A 82 3.07 -19.65 -18.16
N LYS A 83 2.55 -20.60 -18.94
CA LYS A 83 3.38 -21.59 -19.65
C LYS A 83 4.31 -20.98 -20.74
N ARG A 84 4.04 -19.73 -21.16
CA ARG A 84 4.77 -19.04 -22.24
C ARG A 84 5.51 -17.80 -21.74
N VAL A 85 5.33 -17.42 -20.48
CA VAL A 85 5.89 -16.18 -19.92
C VAL A 85 7.19 -16.49 -19.17
N PRO A 86 8.30 -15.81 -19.46
CA PRO A 86 9.53 -15.92 -18.69
C PRO A 86 9.33 -15.54 -17.21
N ARG A 87 10.01 -16.25 -16.33
CA ARG A 87 9.91 -16.01 -14.87
C ARG A 87 10.27 -14.56 -14.47
N SER A 88 11.19 -13.94 -15.20
CA SER A 88 11.59 -12.54 -15.00
C SER A 88 10.43 -11.54 -15.20
N VAL A 89 9.49 -11.83 -16.10
CA VAL A 89 8.30 -10.99 -16.31
C VAL A 89 7.33 -11.09 -15.14
N ILE A 90 7.17 -12.29 -14.57
CA ILE A 90 6.32 -12.49 -13.38
C ILE A 90 6.90 -11.71 -12.21
N VAL A 91 8.21 -11.84 -11.97
CA VAL A 91 8.93 -11.12 -10.91
C VAL A 91 8.83 -9.60 -11.10
N PHE A 92 9.06 -9.12 -12.32
CA PHE A 92 8.92 -7.70 -12.65
C PHE A 92 7.50 -7.18 -12.37
N LEU A 93 6.47 -7.92 -12.81
CA LEU A 93 5.07 -7.52 -12.62
C LEU A 93 4.70 -7.51 -11.12
N THR A 94 5.15 -8.50 -10.36
CA THR A 94 4.93 -8.55 -8.91
C THR A 94 5.61 -7.37 -8.22
N ALA A 95 6.86 -7.08 -8.54
CA ALA A 95 7.59 -5.95 -7.96
C ALA A 95 6.96 -4.60 -8.34
N LEU A 96 6.54 -4.44 -9.60
CA LEU A 96 5.83 -3.24 -10.07
C LEU A 96 4.54 -3.02 -9.28
N ALA A 97 3.74 -4.06 -9.14
CA ALA A 97 2.45 -3.99 -8.47
C ALA A 97 2.60 -3.66 -6.97
N ILE A 98 3.61 -4.20 -6.29
CA ILE A 98 3.93 -3.87 -4.89
C ILE A 98 4.32 -2.39 -4.76
N VAL A 99 5.12 -1.86 -5.68
CA VAL A 99 5.51 -0.44 -5.67
C VAL A 99 4.32 0.47 -5.96
N ASP A 100 3.43 0.05 -6.86
CA ASP A 100 2.19 0.76 -7.19
C ASP A 100 1.26 0.86 -5.98
N ASP A 101 1.05 -0.24 -5.26
CA ASP A 101 0.25 -0.27 -4.02
C ASP A 101 0.83 0.64 -2.94
N LEU A 102 2.16 0.60 -2.75
CA LEU A 102 2.84 1.52 -1.83
C LEU A 102 2.63 2.98 -2.24
N GLY A 103 2.75 3.27 -3.53
CA GLY A 103 2.50 4.60 -4.08
C GLY A 103 1.06 5.06 -3.83
N GLY A 104 0.08 4.17 -4.04
CA GLY A 104 -1.32 4.43 -3.75
C GLY A 104 -1.58 4.77 -2.27
N ILE A 105 -0.98 4.00 -1.34
CA ILE A 105 -1.07 4.27 0.10
C ILE A 105 -0.50 5.65 0.43
N VAL A 106 0.68 6.00 -0.11
CA VAL A 106 1.31 7.30 0.11
C VAL A 106 0.44 8.45 -0.42
N VAL A 107 -0.13 8.30 -1.62
CA VAL A 107 -1.02 9.30 -2.21
C VAL A 107 -2.28 9.47 -1.35
N ILE A 108 -2.91 8.40 -0.91
CA ILE A 108 -4.07 8.45 -0.02
C ILE A 108 -3.71 9.17 1.29
N ALA A 109 -2.58 8.83 1.90
CA ALA A 109 -2.15 9.43 3.16
C ALA A 109 -1.87 10.93 3.04
N LEU A 110 -1.29 11.39 1.92
CA LEU A 110 -0.89 12.78 1.75
C LEU A 110 -2.01 13.68 1.23
N PHE A 111 -2.86 13.19 0.33
CA PHE A 111 -3.82 14.03 -0.41
C PHE A 111 -5.27 13.82 0.01
N TYR A 112 -5.61 12.68 0.63
CA TYR A 112 -6.98 12.33 1.01
C TYR A 112 -7.19 12.28 2.52
N SER A 113 -6.16 12.60 3.32
CA SER A 113 -6.31 12.78 4.77
C SER A 113 -7.07 14.07 5.07
N THR A 114 -7.99 13.99 6.01
CA THR A 114 -8.79 15.12 6.51
C THR A 114 -8.01 15.88 7.60
N GLN A 115 -8.69 16.61 8.48
CA GLN A 115 -8.02 17.34 9.56
C GLN A 115 -7.28 16.40 10.50
N LEU A 116 -5.96 16.61 10.63
CA LEU A 116 -5.07 15.79 11.46
C LEU A 116 -5.24 16.10 12.96
N HIS A 117 -5.65 15.10 13.73
CA HIS A 117 -5.63 15.13 15.20
C HIS A 117 -4.33 14.55 15.72
N TRP A 118 -3.39 15.41 16.09
CA TRP A 118 -2.03 15.05 16.51
C TRP A 118 -1.99 14.12 17.72
N THR A 119 -2.94 14.25 18.65
CA THR A 119 -3.02 13.38 19.84
C THR A 119 -3.34 11.93 19.47
N ALA A 120 -4.30 11.72 18.58
CA ALA A 120 -4.68 10.39 18.10
C ALA A 120 -3.57 9.77 17.23
N LEU A 121 -2.91 10.57 16.39
CA LEU A 121 -1.75 10.15 15.61
C LEU A 121 -0.61 9.71 16.53
N GLY A 122 -0.30 10.49 17.56
CA GLY A 122 0.71 10.15 18.57
C GLY A 122 0.40 8.84 19.29
N ALA A 123 -0.87 8.61 19.64
CA ALA A 123 -1.30 7.35 20.25
C ALA A 123 -1.10 6.15 19.31
N GLY A 124 -1.47 6.28 18.04
CA GLY A 124 -1.25 5.22 17.03
C GLY A 124 0.23 4.90 16.83
N LEU A 125 1.07 5.93 16.71
CA LEU A 125 2.52 5.75 16.61
C LEU A 125 3.11 5.09 17.86
N ALA A 126 2.63 5.43 19.06
CA ALA A 126 3.07 4.80 20.30
C ALA A 126 2.73 3.30 20.32
N VAL A 127 1.55 2.91 19.84
CA VAL A 127 1.17 1.50 19.71
C VAL A 127 2.08 0.78 18.72
N LEU A 128 2.38 1.39 17.56
CA LEU A 128 3.32 0.82 16.58
C LEU A 128 4.72 0.64 17.16
N MET A 129 5.22 1.61 17.92
CA MET A 129 6.51 1.50 18.62
C MET A 129 6.51 0.38 19.65
N LEU A 130 5.40 0.21 20.39
CA LEU A 130 5.25 -0.88 21.35
C LEU A 130 5.25 -2.24 20.63
N MET A 131 4.56 -2.37 19.50
CA MET A 131 4.58 -3.59 18.69
C MET A 131 5.98 -3.89 18.14
N ALA A 132 6.70 -2.86 17.68
CA ALA A 132 8.10 -3.00 17.25
C ALA A 132 9.00 -3.47 18.39
N LEU A 133 8.80 -2.95 19.61
CA LEU A 133 9.52 -3.39 20.82
C LEU A 133 9.21 -4.85 21.18
N PHE A 134 7.96 -5.28 21.08
CA PHE A 134 7.58 -6.68 21.28
C PHE A 134 8.24 -7.59 20.23
N SER A 135 8.28 -7.17 18.97
CA SER A 135 9.00 -7.88 17.91
C SER A 135 10.50 -7.98 18.22
N TRP A 136 11.12 -6.90 18.67
CA TRP A 136 12.53 -6.90 19.06
C TRP A 136 12.81 -7.78 20.27
N ARG A 137 11.86 -7.87 21.22
CA ARG A 137 11.92 -8.77 22.39
C ARG A 137 11.57 -10.22 22.07
N ASN A 138 11.40 -10.58 20.79
CA ASN A 138 11.03 -11.91 20.33
C ASN A 138 9.71 -12.44 20.95
N VAL A 139 8.74 -11.57 21.19
CA VAL A 139 7.40 -12.00 21.60
C VAL A 139 6.69 -12.57 20.38
N HIS A 140 6.55 -13.91 20.32
CA HIS A 140 5.96 -14.60 19.16
C HIS A 140 4.44 -14.84 19.31
N HIS A 141 3.83 -14.44 20.41
CA HIS A 141 2.39 -14.61 20.58
C HIS A 141 1.63 -13.65 19.67
N PRO A 142 0.65 -14.11 18.86
CA PRO A 142 -0.03 -13.28 17.86
C PRO A 142 -0.99 -12.23 18.48
N LEU A 143 -1.53 -12.50 19.66
CA LEU A 143 -2.56 -11.67 20.30
C LEU A 143 -2.16 -10.20 20.48
N PRO A 144 -0.96 -9.85 21.02
CA PRO A 144 -0.52 -8.47 21.15
C PRO A 144 -0.47 -7.73 19.80
N TYR A 145 -0.08 -8.42 18.72
CA TYR A 145 -0.01 -7.82 17.38
C TYR A 145 -1.38 -7.60 16.76
N VAL A 146 -2.32 -8.53 16.94
CA VAL A 146 -3.70 -8.36 16.48
C VAL A 146 -4.38 -7.20 17.23
N LEU A 147 -4.26 -7.17 18.57
CA LEU A 147 -4.83 -6.09 19.37
C LEU A 147 -4.16 -4.74 19.05
N GLY A 148 -2.83 -4.74 18.91
CA GLY A 148 -2.07 -3.55 18.52
C GLY A 148 -2.47 -3.04 17.13
N GLY A 149 -2.66 -3.92 16.16
CA GLY A 149 -3.15 -3.56 14.82
C GLY A 149 -4.53 -2.90 14.85
N VAL A 150 -5.48 -3.49 15.59
CA VAL A 150 -6.83 -2.90 15.76
C VAL A 150 -6.76 -1.54 16.45
N LEU A 151 -5.95 -1.38 17.49
CA LEU A 151 -5.76 -0.11 18.19
C LEU A 151 -5.11 0.94 17.29
N THR A 152 -4.11 0.58 16.50
CA THR A 152 -3.46 1.48 15.55
C THR A 152 -4.45 1.92 14.47
N TRP A 153 -5.21 0.98 13.91
CA TRP A 153 -6.25 1.26 12.93
C TRP A 153 -7.28 2.26 13.48
N TYR A 154 -7.76 2.04 14.71
CA TYR A 154 -8.72 2.94 15.35
C TYR A 154 -8.11 4.32 15.66
N ALA A 155 -6.86 4.37 16.11
CA ALA A 155 -6.16 5.61 16.39
C ALA A 155 -5.93 6.44 15.11
N PHE A 156 -5.58 5.81 13.99
CA PHE A 156 -5.41 6.49 12.70
C PHE A 156 -6.76 6.98 12.14
N TYR A 157 -7.81 6.19 12.31
CA TYR A 157 -9.18 6.64 12.00
C TYR A 157 -9.54 7.92 12.76
N GLN A 158 -9.27 7.98 14.06
CA GLN A 158 -9.51 9.16 14.89
C GLN A 158 -8.54 10.32 14.56
N ALA A 159 -7.36 10.01 14.04
CA ALA A 159 -6.38 11.01 13.63
C ALA A 159 -6.77 11.75 12.33
N GLY A 160 -7.81 11.30 11.62
CA GLY A 160 -8.22 11.85 10.33
C GLY A 160 -7.37 11.35 9.15
N ILE A 161 -6.51 10.36 9.41
CA ILE A 161 -5.79 9.63 8.35
C ILE A 161 -6.70 8.52 7.83
N HIS A 162 -6.62 8.25 6.53
CA HIS A 162 -7.43 7.17 5.97
C HIS A 162 -7.09 5.84 6.67
N PRO A 163 -8.09 5.10 7.21
CA PRO A 163 -7.83 3.94 8.08
C PRO A 163 -7.06 2.81 7.41
N THR A 164 -7.02 2.80 6.07
CA THR A 164 -6.28 1.80 5.27
C THR A 164 -4.77 1.95 5.37
N VAL A 165 -4.26 3.08 5.88
CA VAL A 165 -2.82 3.36 6.04
C VAL A 165 -2.25 2.71 7.31
N ALA A 166 -3.10 2.35 8.26
CA ALA A 166 -2.69 1.70 9.51
C ALA A 166 -2.36 0.22 9.28
#